data_69ce8a1d1d8831a55f3e4b52341d4353
#
_entry.id   69ce8a1d1d8831a55f3e4b52341d4353
#
_cell.length_a   1.000
_cell.length_b   1.000
_cell.length_c   1.000
_cell.angle_alpha   90.00
_cell.angle_beta   90.00
_cell.angle_gamma   90.00
#
_symmetry.space_group_name_H-M   'P 1'
#
loop_
_entity.id
_entity.type
_entity.pdbx_description
1 polymer ?
#
loop_
_entity_poly.entity_id
_entity_poly.type
_entity_poly.pdbx_seq_one_letter_code
_entity_poly.pdbx_strand_id
1 'polypeptide(L)'
;MSSFDPLYKVHDAYKAGQIPQKAYDLVIKRFPLVTEGIKRVEEASGMKYPYCYIEPSLIVSTSAVEFTQMGILFARTIPVVGDNKLLRVVVQITAPLIAYGLKGTIHAILAHEFMHYLDLVSRIVKMRVISDEVSGTLFEGTYADAGRLLEERAVFKSDPTLIKHITTRFPEGFRDLKLEDKVIKMWMDKRLPTTKVSIDANVIKIPIEAMASLHVEQVVKDKIAEFESVKLRKKKTGYV
;
A
#
# COMPACT_ATOMS: atom_id res chain seq x y z
N MET A 1 19.96 -2.62 18.65
CA MET A 1 19.29 -2.44 17.35
C MET A 1 18.53 -1.12 17.41
N SER A 2 18.88 -0.15 16.57
CA SER A 2 18.10 1.09 16.44
C SER A 2 16.70 0.71 15.94
N SER A 3 15.64 1.01 16.70
CA SER A 3 14.28 0.78 16.24
C SER A 3 14.03 1.68 15.03
N PHE A 4 13.58 1.10 13.93
CA PHE A 4 13.23 1.86 12.74
C PHE A 4 12.08 2.82 13.09
N ASP A 5 12.30 4.13 12.89
CA ASP A 5 11.26 5.14 13.07
C ASP A 5 10.48 5.33 11.77
N PRO A 6 9.21 4.95 11.69
CA PRO A 6 8.40 5.13 10.49
C PRO A 6 8.20 6.60 10.09
N LEU A 7 8.40 7.53 11.01
CA LEU A 7 8.21 8.98 10.79
C LEU A 7 9.49 9.72 10.39
N TYR A 8 10.63 9.01 10.24
CA TYR A 8 11.93 9.66 10.01
C TYR A 8 11.92 10.70 8.88
N LYS A 9 11.29 10.38 7.73
CA LYS A 9 11.16 11.32 6.61
C LYS A 9 10.31 12.55 6.94
N VAL A 10 9.28 12.37 7.75
CA VAL A 10 8.42 13.49 8.19
C VAL A 10 9.21 14.41 9.11
N HIS A 11 10.02 13.84 10.01
CA HIS A 11 10.92 14.62 10.86
C HIS A 11 11.95 15.39 10.04
N ASP A 12 12.55 14.76 9.04
CA ASP A 12 13.54 15.41 8.17
C ASP A 12 12.90 16.50 7.30
N ALA A 13 11.73 16.25 6.72
CA ALA A 13 11.01 17.26 5.95
C ALA A 13 10.58 18.47 6.80
N TYR A 14 10.21 18.25 8.05
CA TYR A 14 9.93 19.34 8.99
C TYR A 14 11.20 20.13 9.32
N LYS A 15 12.30 19.48 9.67
CA LYS A 15 13.59 20.14 9.94
C LYS A 15 14.11 20.94 8.74
N ALA A 16 13.85 20.45 7.53
CA ALA A 16 14.19 21.12 6.28
C ALA A 16 13.20 22.25 5.90
N GLY A 17 12.18 22.54 6.71
CA GLY A 17 11.19 23.58 6.46
C GLY A 17 10.22 23.26 5.30
N GLN A 18 10.18 22.03 4.83
CA GLN A 18 9.30 21.61 3.73
C GLN A 18 7.84 21.48 4.15
N ILE A 19 7.58 21.12 5.41
CA ILE A 19 6.25 21.08 6.00
C ILE A 19 6.15 22.02 7.19
N PRO A 20 5.06 22.80 7.32
CA PRO A 20 4.90 23.74 8.41
C PRO A 20 4.57 22.99 9.72
N GLN A 21 4.91 23.62 10.85
CA GLN A 21 4.67 23.11 12.21
C GLN A 21 3.27 22.51 12.37
N LYS A 22 2.23 23.25 11.93
CA LYS A 22 0.84 22.80 12.06
C LYS A 22 0.54 21.47 11.35
N ALA A 23 1.14 21.25 10.18
CA ALA A 23 0.97 19.99 9.44
C ALA A 23 1.74 18.85 10.11
N TYR A 24 2.97 19.14 10.54
CA TYR A 24 3.81 18.22 11.30
C TYR A 24 3.11 17.75 12.58
N ASP A 25 2.66 18.68 13.44
CA ASP A 25 1.99 18.36 14.71
C ASP A 25 0.72 17.50 14.48
N LEU A 26 -0.01 17.79 13.41
CA LEU A 26 -1.21 17.05 13.07
C LEU A 26 -0.88 15.60 12.68
N VAL A 27 0.19 15.39 11.90
CA VAL A 27 0.66 14.04 11.54
C VAL A 27 1.11 13.28 12.78
N ILE A 28 1.96 13.89 13.61
CA ILE A 28 2.47 13.25 14.85
C ILE A 28 1.31 12.88 15.78
N LYS A 29 0.41 13.82 16.04
CA LYS A 29 -0.77 13.60 16.90
C LYS A 29 -1.64 12.45 16.43
N ARG A 30 -1.74 12.24 15.11
CA ARG A 30 -2.66 11.27 14.52
C ARG A 30 -1.97 9.95 14.10
N PHE A 31 -0.65 9.88 14.14
CA PHE A 31 0.10 8.66 13.82
C PHE A 31 -0.35 7.43 14.62
N PRO A 32 -0.77 7.51 15.89
CA PRO A 32 -1.36 6.37 16.60
C PRO A 32 -2.51 5.65 15.89
N LEU A 33 -3.25 6.34 14.98
CA LEU A 33 -4.28 5.69 14.15
C LEU A 33 -3.67 4.72 13.12
N VAL A 34 -2.46 4.98 12.66
CA VAL A 34 -1.72 4.07 11.77
C VAL A 34 -1.27 2.84 12.54
N THR A 35 -0.66 3.00 13.70
CA THR A 35 -0.21 1.88 14.53
C THR A 35 -1.37 1.00 14.99
N GLU A 36 -2.51 1.60 15.34
CA GLU A 36 -3.75 0.88 15.66
C GLU A 36 -4.28 0.10 14.44
N GLY A 37 -4.25 0.72 13.26
CA GLY A 37 -4.67 0.08 12.01
C GLY A 37 -3.76 -1.10 11.62
N ILE A 38 -2.45 -0.94 11.77
CA ILE A 38 -1.47 -2.02 11.56
C ILE A 38 -1.76 -3.20 12.51
N LYS A 39 -1.89 -2.93 13.80
CA LYS A 39 -2.22 -3.96 14.79
C LYS A 39 -3.52 -4.69 14.43
N ARG A 40 -4.55 -3.96 14.01
CA ARG A 40 -5.82 -4.52 13.57
C ARG A 40 -5.67 -5.44 12.36
N VAL A 41 -4.86 -5.05 11.37
CA VAL A 41 -4.55 -5.88 10.19
C VAL A 41 -3.80 -7.15 10.61
N GLU A 42 -2.80 -7.03 11.49
CA GLU A 42 -2.05 -8.17 12.03
C GLU A 42 -2.97 -9.15 12.76
N GLU A 43 -3.84 -8.66 13.63
CA GLU A 43 -4.80 -9.49 14.38
C GLU A 43 -5.81 -10.18 13.45
N ALA A 44 -6.32 -9.46 12.44
CA ALA A 44 -7.31 -10.00 11.52
C ALA A 44 -6.74 -11.02 10.54
N SER A 45 -5.50 -10.83 10.09
CA SER A 45 -4.83 -11.72 9.14
C SER A 45 -4.03 -12.85 9.80
N GLY A 46 -3.66 -12.69 11.07
CA GLY A 46 -2.72 -13.56 11.77
C GLY A 46 -1.28 -13.45 11.25
N MET A 47 -0.92 -12.32 10.61
CA MET A 47 0.39 -12.10 9.99
C MET A 47 0.97 -10.75 10.41
N LYS A 48 2.30 -10.63 10.39
CA LYS A 48 2.98 -9.36 10.62
C LYS A 48 2.82 -8.43 9.42
N TYR A 49 2.59 -7.15 9.72
CA TYR A 49 2.54 -6.10 8.72
C TYR A 49 3.96 -5.86 8.13
N PRO A 50 4.10 -5.62 6.82
CA PRO A 50 5.39 -5.30 6.22
C PRO A 50 5.98 -3.99 6.75
N TYR A 51 7.26 -3.76 6.46
CA TYR A 51 7.87 -2.47 6.73
C TYR A 51 7.04 -1.35 6.11
N CYS A 52 6.69 -0.36 6.92
CA CYS A 52 6.01 0.82 6.41
C CYS A 52 6.71 2.08 6.91
N TYR A 53 6.63 3.15 6.11
CA TYR A 53 7.10 4.47 6.47
C TYR A 53 6.18 5.56 5.94
N ILE A 54 6.26 6.73 6.56
CA ILE A 54 5.41 7.86 6.22
C ILE A 54 6.17 8.77 5.24
N GLU A 55 5.61 8.91 4.05
CA GLU A 55 6.08 9.85 3.04
C GLU A 55 5.54 11.24 3.35
N PRO A 56 6.42 12.27 3.53
CA PRO A 56 5.96 13.62 3.85
C PRO A 56 5.17 14.29 2.72
N SER A 57 5.32 13.81 1.47
CA SER A 57 4.62 14.37 0.31
C SER A 57 3.30 13.67 0.01
N LEU A 58 2.38 14.40 -0.63
CA LEU A 58 1.25 13.81 -1.33
C LEU A 58 1.76 13.16 -2.61
N ILE A 59 1.31 11.94 -2.91
CA ILE A 59 1.64 11.27 -4.16
C ILE A 59 0.48 11.46 -5.13
N VAL A 60 0.78 11.98 -6.31
CA VAL A 60 -0.20 12.21 -7.37
C VAL A 60 0.22 11.42 -8.60
N SER A 61 -0.66 10.54 -9.06
CA SER A 61 -0.45 9.81 -10.32
C SER A 61 -0.95 10.65 -11.50
N THR A 62 -0.17 10.65 -12.58
CA THR A 62 -0.55 11.27 -13.85
C THR A 62 -0.51 10.21 -14.94
N SER A 63 -1.60 10.09 -15.72
CA SER A 63 -1.57 9.30 -16.97
C SER A 63 -0.89 10.12 -18.06
N ALA A 64 -0.04 9.48 -18.87
CA ALA A 64 0.55 10.13 -20.04
C ALA A 64 -0.49 10.40 -21.14
N VAL A 65 -1.59 9.65 -21.15
CA VAL A 65 -2.65 9.74 -22.18
C VAL A 65 -3.68 10.82 -21.85
N GLU A 66 -3.93 11.09 -20.56
CA GLU A 66 -4.90 12.09 -20.13
C GLU A 66 -4.33 12.98 -19.03
N PHE A 67 -3.69 14.08 -19.42
CA PHE A 67 -3.15 15.09 -18.48
C PHE A 67 -4.21 15.73 -17.55
N THR A 68 -5.49 15.44 -17.75
CA THR A 68 -6.61 16.02 -17.02
C THR A 68 -7.07 15.19 -15.82
N GLN A 69 -6.70 13.91 -15.72
CA GLN A 69 -7.06 13.06 -14.57
C GLN A 69 -5.84 12.83 -13.68
N MET A 70 -5.75 13.60 -12.61
CA MET A 70 -4.80 13.33 -11.53
C MET A 70 -5.45 12.43 -10.50
N GLY A 71 -4.89 11.23 -10.31
CA GLY A 71 -5.27 10.35 -9.20
C GLY A 71 -4.45 10.65 -7.95
N ILE A 72 -5.08 10.74 -6.79
CA ILE A 72 -4.39 10.85 -5.51
C ILE A 72 -4.09 9.46 -4.98
N LEU A 73 -2.82 9.17 -4.71
CA LEU A 73 -2.38 7.94 -4.05
C LEU A 73 -2.09 8.22 -2.58
N PHE A 74 -2.93 7.74 -1.70
CA PHE A 74 -2.77 7.90 -0.24
C PHE A 74 -1.79 6.92 0.38
N ALA A 75 -1.57 5.78 -0.25
CA ALA A 75 -0.55 4.81 0.09
C ALA A 75 -0.17 4.02 -1.16
N ARG A 76 0.91 3.28 -1.10
CA ARG A 76 1.32 2.32 -2.13
C ARG A 76 2.26 1.27 -1.57
N THR A 77 2.17 0.08 -2.12
CA THR A 77 3.08 -1.04 -1.85
C THR A 77 4.12 -1.10 -2.94
N ILE A 78 5.40 -0.98 -2.59
CA ILE A 78 6.50 -0.92 -3.55
C ILE A 78 7.62 -1.89 -3.22
N PRO A 79 8.22 -2.56 -4.22
CA PRO A 79 9.48 -3.26 -4.05
C PRO A 79 10.63 -2.25 -4.00
N VAL A 80 11.54 -2.43 -3.07
CA VAL A 80 12.73 -1.59 -2.89
C VAL A 80 13.95 -2.49 -2.82
N VAL A 81 14.95 -2.20 -3.65
CA VAL A 81 16.25 -2.86 -3.59
C VAL A 81 17.19 -1.96 -2.78
N GLY A 82 17.64 -2.46 -1.63
CA GLY A 82 18.58 -1.73 -0.79
C GLY A 82 20.01 -1.76 -1.34
N ASP A 83 20.90 -0.98 -0.73
CA ASP A 83 22.34 -0.92 -1.10
C ASP A 83 23.03 -2.28 -1.01
N ASN A 84 22.54 -3.15 -0.14
CA ASN A 84 22.97 -4.54 0.01
C ASN A 84 22.37 -5.49 -1.05
N LYS A 85 21.72 -4.96 -2.08
CA LYS A 85 21.00 -5.68 -3.16
C LYS A 85 19.87 -6.60 -2.67
N LEU A 86 19.44 -6.47 -1.43
CA LEU A 86 18.30 -7.24 -0.92
C LEU A 86 16.99 -6.56 -1.30
N LEU A 87 16.11 -7.34 -1.90
CA LEU A 87 14.75 -6.91 -2.21
C LEU A 87 13.90 -6.92 -0.93
N ARG A 88 13.17 -5.84 -0.73
CA ARG A 88 12.14 -5.71 0.30
C ARG A 88 10.88 -5.16 -0.32
N VAL A 89 9.74 -5.64 0.13
CA VAL A 89 8.46 -5.04 -0.21
C VAL A 89 8.04 -4.18 0.97
N VAL A 90 7.80 -2.90 0.72
CA VAL A 90 7.48 -1.91 1.75
C VAL A 90 6.17 -1.20 1.44
N VAL A 91 5.48 -0.74 2.48
CA VAL A 91 4.28 0.10 2.35
C VAL A 91 4.66 1.55 2.64
N GLN A 92 4.37 2.42 1.69
CA GLN A 92 4.55 3.85 1.79
C GLN A 92 3.19 4.50 2.04
N ILE A 93 3.06 5.28 3.11
CA ILE A 93 1.82 5.93 3.53
C ILE A 93 2.06 7.44 3.47
N THR A 94 1.16 8.22 2.88
CA THR A 94 1.34 9.66 2.77
C THR A 94 0.94 10.40 4.04
N ALA A 95 1.71 11.43 4.41
CA ALA A 95 1.39 12.29 5.56
C ALA A 95 0.00 12.96 5.46
N PRO A 96 -0.49 13.41 4.29
CA PRO A 96 -1.85 13.92 4.12
C PRO A 96 -2.96 12.93 4.51
N LEU A 97 -2.79 11.63 4.24
CA LEU A 97 -3.74 10.61 4.71
C LEU A 97 -3.85 10.62 6.23
N ILE A 98 -2.72 10.65 6.92
CA ILE A 98 -2.69 10.64 8.38
C ILE A 98 -3.32 11.93 8.93
N ALA A 99 -2.94 13.06 8.35
CA ALA A 99 -3.42 14.37 8.79
C ALA A 99 -4.94 14.52 8.65
N TYR A 100 -5.54 13.99 7.58
CA TYR A 100 -6.93 14.32 7.22
C TYR A 100 -7.87 13.13 7.10
N GLY A 101 -7.37 11.90 6.95
CA GLY A 101 -8.17 10.69 6.82
C GLY A 101 -8.96 10.37 8.09
N LEU A 102 -10.16 9.82 7.94
CA LEU A 102 -10.90 9.24 9.06
C LEU A 102 -10.23 7.93 9.51
N LYS A 103 -10.38 7.56 10.78
CA LYS A 103 -9.84 6.30 11.31
C LYS A 103 -10.18 5.11 10.43
N GLY A 104 -11.46 4.94 10.07
CA GLY A 104 -11.89 3.83 9.22
C GLY A 104 -11.29 3.86 7.80
N THR A 105 -11.01 5.06 7.25
CA THR A 105 -10.35 5.23 5.96
C THR A 105 -8.87 4.83 6.05
N ILE A 106 -8.16 5.27 7.10
CA ILE A 106 -6.76 4.89 7.35
C ILE A 106 -6.65 3.36 7.48
N HIS A 107 -7.51 2.72 8.29
CA HIS A 107 -7.51 1.27 8.49
C HIS A 107 -7.83 0.51 7.19
N ALA A 108 -8.78 1.01 6.37
CA ALA A 108 -9.11 0.40 5.09
C ALA A 108 -7.95 0.46 4.11
N ILE A 109 -7.26 1.61 4.01
CA ILE A 109 -6.09 1.78 3.15
C ILE A 109 -4.94 0.86 3.61
N LEU A 110 -4.66 0.79 4.91
CA LEU A 110 -3.64 -0.12 5.43
C LEU A 110 -3.93 -1.59 5.10
N ALA A 111 -5.18 -2.02 5.23
CA ALA A 111 -5.58 -3.38 4.88
C ALA A 111 -5.51 -3.63 3.37
N HIS A 112 -5.87 -2.64 2.54
CA HIS A 112 -5.77 -2.69 1.10
C HIS A 112 -4.30 -2.83 0.64
N GLU A 113 -3.39 -2.02 1.19
CA GLU A 113 -1.96 -2.13 0.90
C GLU A 113 -1.36 -3.46 1.39
N PHE A 114 -1.87 -3.99 2.49
CA PHE A 114 -1.48 -5.32 2.94
C PHE A 114 -1.89 -6.42 1.95
N MET A 115 -3.04 -6.30 1.30
CA MET A 115 -3.45 -7.22 0.22
C MET A 115 -2.49 -7.12 -0.97
N HIS A 116 -2.10 -5.92 -1.38
CA HIS A 116 -1.09 -5.71 -2.43
C HIS A 116 0.26 -6.32 -2.04
N TYR A 117 0.68 -6.15 -0.79
CA TYR A 117 1.89 -6.79 -0.28
C TYR A 117 1.85 -8.31 -0.43
N LEU A 118 0.77 -8.96 0.00
CA LEU A 118 0.62 -10.41 -0.09
C LEU A 118 0.62 -10.89 -1.55
N ASP A 119 -0.09 -10.15 -2.42
CA ASP A 119 -0.13 -10.45 -3.86
C ASP A 119 1.25 -10.37 -4.50
N LEU A 120 1.99 -9.29 -4.24
CA LEU A 120 3.32 -9.08 -4.79
C LEU A 120 4.30 -10.15 -4.30
N VAL A 121 4.31 -10.42 -2.99
CA VAL A 121 5.14 -11.47 -2.38
C VAL A 121 4.81 -12.85 -2.98
N SER A 122 3.50 -13.18 -3.11
CA SER A 122 3.09 -14.44 -3.71
C SER A 122 3.61 -14.60 -5.14
N ARG A 123 3.52 -13.55 -5.96
CA ARG A 123 3.99 -13.57 -7.34
C ARG A 123 5.51 -13.74 -7.43
N ILE A 124 6.27 -13.02 -6.62
CA ILE A 124 7.73 -13.13 -6.59
C ILE A 124 8.16 -14.53 -6.13
N VAL A 125 7.61 -15.03 -5.02
CA VAL A 125 7.98 -16.35 -4.46
C VAL A 125 7.66 -17.49 -5.42
N LYS A 126 6.59 -17.37 -6.19
CA LYS A 126 6.21 -18.40 -7.17
C LYS A 126 6.93 -18.27 -8.51
N MET A 127 7.89 -17.37 -8.62
CA MET A 127 8.60 -17.07 -9.87
C MET A 127 7.64 -16.85 -11.06
N ARG A 128 6.44 -16.34 -10.79
CA ARG A 128 5.47 -15.99 -11.83
C ARG A 128 5.83 -14.72 -12.57
N VAL A 129 6.95 -14.13 -12.23
CA VAL A 129 7.57 -12.96 -12.87
C VAL A 129 8.74 -13.48 -13.68
N ILE A 130 8.51 -13.84 -14.93
CA ILE A 130 9.54 -14.56 -15.72
C ILE A 130 10.22 -13.64 -16.76
N SER A 131 9.78 -12.41 -17.00
CA SER A 131 10.43 -11.53 -17.97
C SER A 131 10.32 -10.05 -17.61
N ASP A 132 11.20 -9.22 -18.17
CA ASP A 132 11.16 -7.77 -18.03
C ASP A 132 9.85 -7.15 -18.56
N GLU A 133 9.23 -7.77 -19.55
CA GLU A 133 7.90 -7.39 -20.07
C GLU A 133 6.78 -7.69 -19.08
N VAL A 134 6.93 -8.73 -18.26
CA VAL A 134 5.95 -9.12 -17.24
C VAL A 134 6.05 -8.20 -16.02
N SER A 135 7.16 -7.52 -15.78
CA SER A 135 7.30 -6.62 -14.63
C SER A 135 6.37 -5.41 -14.72
N GLY A 136 6.18 -4.82 -15.91
CA GLY A 136 5.20 -3.75 -16.13
C GLY A 136 3.77 -4.24 -15.93
N THR A 137 3.42 -5.36 -16.58
CA THR A 137 2.11 -5.99 -16.47
C THR A 137 1.82 -6.48 -15.04
N LEU A 138 2.85 -6.87 -14.28
CA LEU A 138 2.72 -7.29 -12.90
C LEU A 138 2.34 -6.11 -11.99
N PHE A 139 2.92 -4.95 -12.24
CA PHE A 139 2.61 -3.74 -11.49
C PHE A 139 1.21 -3.24 -11.80
N GLU A 140 0.83 -3.13 -13.06
CA GLU A 140 -0.51 -2.80 -13.47
C GLU A 140 -1.53 -3.82 -12.93
N GLY A 141 -1.23 -5.12 -13.05
CA GLY A 141 -2.08 -6.18 -12.52
C GLY A 141 -2.15 -6.24 -10.99
N THR A 142 -1.14 -5.71 -10.28
CA THR A 142 -1.13 -5.64 -8.81
C THR A 142 -1.95 -4.46 -8.31
N TYR A 143 -1.96 -3.36 -9.04
CA TYR A 143 -2.79 -2.18 -8.72
C TYR A 143 -4.22 -2.30 -9.24
N ALA A 144 -4.49 -3.14 -10.22
CA ALA A 144 -5.84 -3.40 -10.70
C ALA A 144 -6.58 -4.36 -9.74
N ASP A 145 -7.61 -3.86 -9.07
CA ASP A 145 -8.43 -4.65 -8.14
C ASP A 145 -9.00 -5.94 -8.76
N ALA A 146 -9.26 -5.94 -10.06
CA ALA A 146 -9.75 -7.10 -10.81
C ALA A 146 -8.74 -8.26 -10.93
N GLY A 147 -7.44 -7.98 -10.77
CA GLY A 147 -6.35 -8.96 -10.91
C GLY A 147 -5.89 -9.61 -9.59
N ARG A 148 -6.51 -9.29 -8.46
CA ARG A 148 -6.08 -9.78 -7.15
C ARG A 148 -6.15 -11.29 -7.04
N LEU A 149 -5.08 -11.89 -6.53
CA LEU A 149 -5.02 -13.33 -6.25
C LEU A 149 -5.80 -13.71 -4.99
N LEU A 150 -5.91 -12.79 -4.03
CA LEU A 150 -6.48 -13.00 -2.71
C LEU A 150 -7.78 -12.23 -2.52
N GLU A 151 -8.69 -12.79 -1.73
CA GLU A 151 -9.95 -12.14 -1.34
C GLU A 151 -9.85 -11.57 0.08
N GLU A 152 -10.36 -10.37 0.30
CA GLU A 152 -10.38 -9.71 1.63
C GLU A 152 -11.07 -10.57 2.69
N ARG A 153 -12.14 -11.29 2.29
CA ARG A 153 -12.89 -12.18 3.19
C ARG A 153 -12.08 -13.40 3.62
N ALA A 154 -11.09 -13.82 2.84
CA ALA A 154 -10.21 -14.91 3.22
C ALA A 154 -9.13 -14.42 4.19
N VAL A 155 -8.57 -13.24 3.94
CA VAL A 155 -7.47 -12.66 4.72
C VAL A 155 -7.97 -12.10 6.06
N PHE A 156 -9.09 -11.37 6.06
CA PHE A 156 -9.61 -10.65 7.23
C PHE A 156 -10.90 -11.26 7.80
N LYS A 157 -11.06 -12.59 7.69
CA LYS A 157 -12.30 -13.29 8.09
C LYS A 157 -12.75 -13.02 9.54
N SER A 158 -11.82 -12.71 10.44
CA SER A 158 -12.10 -12.42 11.86
C SER A 158 -12.56 -10.98 12.11
N ASP A 159 -12.48 -10.09 11.12
CA ASP A 159 -12.89 -8.68 11.23
C ASP A 159 -13.86 -8.25 10.11
N PRO A 160 -15.15 -8.57 10.23
CA PRO A 160 -16.16 -8.18 9.24
C PRO A 160 -16.27 -6.65 9.04
N THR A 161 -15.96 -5.87 10.08
CA THR A 161 -15.99 -4.41 10.02
C THR A 161 -14.86 -3.89 9.16
N LEU A 162 -13.66 -4.47 9.25
CA LEU A 162 -12.53 -4.12 8.39
C LEU A 162 -12.85 -4.47 6.92
N ILE A 163 -13.41 -5.64 6.66
CA ILE A 163 -13.87 -6.04 5.32
C ILE A 163 -14.86 -5.01 4.77
N LYS A 164 -15.88 -4.63 5.58
CA LYS A 164 -16.85 -3.59 5.18
C LYS A 164 -16.17 -2.26 4.86
N HIS A 165 -15.17 -1.86 5.65
CA HIS A 165 -14.42 -0.62 5.39
C HIS A 165 -13.65 -0.68 4.05
N ILE A 166 -13.04 -1.82 3.73
CA ILE A 166 -12.34 -2.02 2.45
C ILE A 166 -13.33 -1.97 1.30
N THR A 167 -14.35 -2.83 1.31
CA THR A 167 -15.32 -2.94 0.20
C THR A 167 -16.10 -1.67 -0.07
N THR A 168 -16.35 -0.83 0.96
CA THR A 168 -17.01 0.46 0.80
C THR A 168 -16.11 1.51 0.16
N ARG A 169 -14.80 1.49 0.44
CA ARG A 169 -13.85 2.50 -0.04
C ARG A 169 -13.12 2.12 -1.30
N PHE A 170 -13.15 0.84 -1.66
CA PHE A 170 -12.51 0.31 -2.86
C PHE A 170 -13.48 -0.54 -3.70
N PRO A 171 -14.62 0.03 -4.15
CA PRO A 171 -15.55 -0.72 -5.01
C PRO A 171 -14.95 -1.03 -6.39
N GLU A 172 -14.27 -0.06 -6.99
CA GLU A 172 -13.56 -0.09 -8.29
C GLU A 172 -12.37 0.85 -8.26
N GLY A 173 -11.56 0.78 -7.20
CA GLY A 173 -10.52 1.73 -6.84
C GLY A 173 -10.92 2.56 -5.62
N PHE A 174 -10.00 3.37 -5.13
CA PHE A 174 -10.24 4.19 -3.92
C PHE A 174 -11.30 5.28 -4.19
N ARG A 175 -12.29 5.38 -3.32
CA ARG A 175 -13.35 6.40 -3.37
C ARG A 175 -13.62 6.99 -1.97
N ASP A 176 -13.02 8.13 -1.69
CA ASP A 176 -13.36 8.98 -0.56
C ASP A 176 -13.22 10.46 -0.97
N LEU A 177 -14.19 10.92 -1.78
CA LEU A 177 -14.20 12.30 -2.34
C LEU A 177 -14.04 13.38 -1.26
N LYS A 178 -14.60 13.15 -0.07
CA LYS A 178 -14.47 14.12 1.05
C LYS A 178 -13.02 14.22 1.54
N LEU A 179 -12.29 13.11 1.53
CA LEU A 179 -10.87 13.12 1.88
C LEU A 179 -10.05 13.77 0.78
N GLU A 180 -10.32 13.44 -0.49
CA GLU A 180 -9.64 14.00 -1.65
C GLU A 180 -9.79 15.52 -1.70
N ASP A 181 -11.01 16.03 -1.64
CA ASP A 181 -11.30 17.48 -1.59
C ASP A 181 -10.57 18.17 -0.44
N LYS A 182 -10.59 17.54 0.74
CA LYS A 182 -9.92 18.09 1.92
C LYS A 182 -8.40 18.12 1.74
N VAL A 183 -7.81 17.09 1.14
CA VAL A 183 -6.36 17.02 0.90
C VAL A 183 -5.95 18.01 -0.19
N ILE A 184 -6.73 18.15 -1.26
CA ILE A 184 -6.49 19.18 -2.27
C ILE A 184 -6.44 20.55 -1.59
N LYS A 185 -7.49 20.93 -0.88
CA LYS A 185 -7.62 22.25 -0.22
C LYS A 185 -6.57 22.50 0.87
N MET A 186 -6.25 21.50 1.67
CA MET A 186 -5.41 21.65 2.87
C MET A 186 -3.95 21.33 2.64
N TRP A 187 -3.61 20.69 1.53
CA TRP A 187 -2.25 20.28 1.19
C TRP A 187 -1.79 20.84 -0.15
N MET A 188 -2.46 20.53 -1.26
CA MET A 188 -2.04 20.95 -2.59
C MET A 188 -2.17 22.47 -2.80
N ASP A 189 -3.31 23.07 -2.48
CA ASP A 189 -3.54 24.52 -2.63
C ASP A 189 -2.59 25.33 -1.72
N LYS A 190 -2.10 24.72 -0.65
CA LYS A 190 -1.09 25.32 0.24
C LYS A 190 0.35 25.08 -0.21
N ARG A 191 0.52 24.46 -1.38
CA ARG A 191 1.84 24.15 -1.96
C ARG A 191 2.73 23.32 -1.04
N LEU A 192 2.15 22.43 -0.24
CA LEU A 192 2.91 21.48 0.57
C LEU A 192 3.50 20.39 -0.32
N PRO A 193 4.51 19.63 0.15
CA PRO A 193 5.22 18.66 -0.68
C PRO A 193 4.31 17.73 -1.45
N THR A 194 4.51 17.65 -2.76
CA THR A 194 3.75 16.79 -3.67
C THR A 194 4.71 16.12 -4.64
N THR A 195 4.63 14.80 -4.73
CA THR A 195 5.43 13.98 -5.64
C THR A 195 4.54 13.49 -6.78
N LYS A 196 4.91 13.81 -8.01
CA LYS A 196 4.23 13.28 -9.20
C LYS A 196 4.85 11.95 -9.60
N VAL A 197 4.01 10.96 -9.85
CA VAL A 197 4.42 9.66 -10.39
C VAL A 197 3.64 9.42 -11.68
N SER A 198 4.35 9.03 -12.75
CA SER A 198 3.68 8.63 -13.98
C SER A 198 3.24 7.17 -13.86
N ILE A 199 1.99 6.87 -14.18
CA ILE A 199 1.49 5.49 -14.22
C ILE A 199 2.22 4.72 -15.33
N ASP A 200 2.52 5.38 -16.44
CA ASP A 200 3.16 4.75 -17.60
C ASP A 200 4.68 4.53 -17.43
N ALA A 201 5.29 5.28 -16.50
CA ALA A 201 6.72 5.14 -16.17
C ALA A 201 6.98 4.17 -15.00
N ASN A 202 5.93 3.66 -14.38
CA ASN A 202 6.04 2.80 -13.18
C ASN A 202 6.31 1.32 -13.50
N VAL A 203 7.02 1.05 -14.59
CA VAL A 203 7.70 -0.25 -14.73
C VAL A 203 8.85 -0.27 -13.72
N ILE A 204 8.57 -0.76 -12.51
CA ILE A 204 9.64 -1.05 -11.57
C ILE A 204 10.37 -2.28 -12.09
N LYS A 205 11.51 -2.05 -12.71
CA LYS A 205 12.42 -3.11 -13.10
C LYS A 205 13.05 -3.67 -11.84
N ILE A 206 12.67 -4.89 -11.48
CA ILE A 206 13.31 -5.62 -10.38
C ILE A 206 14.34 -6.53 -11.04
N PRO A 207 15.65 -6.36 -10.77
CA PRO A 207 16.66 -7.30 -11.25
C PRO A 207 16.35 -8.73 -10.78
N ILE A 208 16.52 -9.72 -11.66
CA ILE A 208 16.24 -11.12 -11.34
C ILE A 208 17.03 -11.57 -10.10
N GLU A 209 18.26 -11.11 -9.97
CA GLU A 209 19.13 -11.40 -8.82
C GLU A 209 18.53 -10.82 -7.52
N ALA A 210 17.90 -9.65 -7.60
CA ALA A 210 17.22 -9.05 -6.45
C ALA A 210 15.95 -9.84 -6.07
N MET A 211 15.20 -10.37 -7.05
CA MET A 211 14.04 -11.22 -6.75
C MET A 211 14.42 -12.48 -5.98
N ALA A 212 15.55 -13.11 -6.34
CA ALA A 212 16.08 -14.27 -5.63
C ALA A 212 16.50 -13.95 -4.18
N SER A 213 16.76 -12.67 -3.88
CA SER A 213 17.15 -12.20 -2.55
C SER A 213 15.97 -11.92 -1.61
N LEU A 214 14.73 -11.95 -2.11
CA LEU A 214 13.56 -11.73 -1.25
C LEU A 214 13.42 -12.85 -0.22
N HIS A 215 13.74 -12.51 1.02
CA HIS A 215 13.53 -13.43 2.12
C HIS A 215 12.09 -13.36 2.60
N VAL A 216 11.38 -14.48 2.50
CA VAL A 216 10.00 -14.62 2.99
C VAL A 216 9.97 -15.80 3.98
N GLU A 217 9.55 -15.52 5.20
CA GLU A 217 9.40 -16.53 6.24
C GLU A 217 8.41 -17.61 5.79
N GLN A 218 8.66 -18.87 6.21
CA GLN A 218 7.81 -20.01 5.82
C GLN A 218 6.35 -19.80 6.25
N VAL A 219 6.14 -19.25 7.44
CA VAL A 219 4.80 -18.89 7.94
C VAL A 219 4.02 -17.98 6.98
N VAL A 220 4.68 -17.02 6.35
CA VAL A 220 4.06 -16.12 5.36
C VAL A 220 3.66 -16.91 4.11
N LYS A 221 4.52 -17.80 3.62
CA LYS A 221 4.23 -18.66 2.46
C LYS A 221 3.03 -19.56 2.71
N ASP A 222 2.99 -20.19 3.89
CA ASP A 222 1.92 -21.11 4.29
C ASP A 222 0.57 -20.36 4.40
N LYS A 223 0.58 -19.15 4.97
CA LYS A 223 -0.60 -18.29 5.06
C LYS A 223 -1.10 -17.84 3.69
N ILE A 224 -0.22 -17.43 2.80
CA ILE A 224 -0.59 -17.09 1.42
C ILE A 224 -1.24 -18.29 0.73
N ALA A 225 -0.66 -19.49 0.87
CA ALA A 225 -1.24 -20.70 0.29
C ALA A 225 -2.61 -21.05 0.89
N GLU A 226 -2.81 -20.85 2.21
CA GLU A 226 -4.11 -20.99 2.87
C GLU A 226 -5.15 -20.05 2.22
N PHE A 227 -4.84 -18.77 2.08
CA PHE A 227 -5.76 -17.77 1.52
C PHE A 227 -6.11 -18.04 0.05
N GLU A 228 -5.14 -18.45 -0.76
CA GLU A 228 -5.37 -18.81 -2.16
C GLU A 228 -6.27 -20.04 -2.30
N SER A 229 -6.16 -21.01 -1.38
CA SER A 229 -6.98 -22.22 -1.40
C SER A 229 -8.49 -21.94 -1.28
N VAL A 230 -8.85 -20.85 -0.61
CA VAL A 230 -10.25 -20.42 -0.45
C VAL A 230 -10.86 -20.02 -1.81
N LYS A 231 -10.11 -19.29 -2.65
CA LYS A 231 -10.55 -18.87 -3.99
C LYS A 231 -10.72 -20.06 -4.94
N LEU A 232 -9.82 -21.04 -4.85
CA LEU A 232 -9.88 -22.25 -5.67
C LEU A 232 -11.09 -23.13 -5.34
N ARG A 233 -11.46 -23.23 -4.07
CA ARG A 233 -12.65 -23.98 -3.64
C ARG A 233 -13.95 -23.38 -4.20
N LYS A 234 -14.09 -22.05 -4.16
CA LYS A 234 -15.27 -21.36 -4.72
C LYS A 234 -15.43 -21.56 -6.23
N LYS A 235 -14.31 -21.60 -7.00
CA LYS A 235 -14.36 -21.88 -8.44
C LYS A 235 -14.83 -23.31 -8.74
N LYS A 236 -14.54 -24.29 -7.87
CA LYS A 236 -14.97 -25.69 -8.04
C LYS A 236 -16.44 -25.92 -7.66
N THR A 237 -16.98 -25.14 -6.72
CA THR A 237 -18.39 -25.26 -6.27
C THR A 237 -19.37 -24.44 -7.11
N GLY A 238 -18.91 -23.58 -8.00
CA GLY A 238 -19.73 -22.75 -8.88
C GLY A 238 -20.13 -23.39 -10.23
N TYR A 239 -19.81 -24.68 -10.43
CA TYR A 239 -20.28 -25.47 -11.56
C TYR A 239 -21.21 -26.59 -11.04
N VAL A 240 -22.43 -26.24 -10.70
CA VAL A 240 -23.60 -27.15 -10.72
C VAL A 240 -24.76 -26.35 -11.29
#